data_7e122e184dac91084d11a7f708db6d3e
#
_entry.id   7e122e184dac91084d11a7f708db6d3e
#
_cell.length_a   1.000
_cell.length_b   1.000
_cell.length_c   1.000
_cell.angle_alpha   90.00
_cell.angle_beta   90.00
_cell.angle_gamma   90.00
#
_symmetry.space_group_name_H-M   'P 1'
#
loop_
_entity.id
_entity.type
_entity.pdbx_description
1 polymer ?
#
loop_
_entity_poly.entity_id
_entity_poly.type
_entity_poly.pdbx_seq_one_letter_code
_entity_poly.pdbx_strand_id
1 'polypeptide(L)'
;MKILIAEDDPASRRLLEASLTRWGYEVIVTADGQQAWEQLQTPHPPPLLILDWLMPGMDGIDVCRKARVHKNLRTAHIILLTSRGGKDDLVQGLEAGADDYVTKPFDPEELKARVHVGSRVVQLQRTLADRVQELEAALSREKLLQGLLPICCYCKKIRDDSNYWHQVENYVSEHADVRFSHSVCPECTSKFRKDMGLTEDDSPKI
;
A
#
# COMPACT_ATOMS: atom_id res chain seq x y z
N MET A 1 9.65 13.26 1.69
CA MET A 1 8.55 12.93 0.76
C MET A 1 8.87 13.55 -0.59
N LYS A 2 8.59 12.82 -1.69
CA LYS A 2 8.80 13.31 -3.05
C LYS A 2 7.63 14.17 -3.52
N ILE A 3 7.94 15.28 -4.19
CA ILE A 3 6.96 16.17 -4.86
C ILE A 3 7.41 16.33 -6.30
N LEU A 4 6.48 16.19 -7.25
CA LEU A 4 6.73 16.56 -8.64
C LEU A 4 6.20 17.96 -8.88
N ILE A 5 6.99 18.80 -9.54
CA ILE A 5 6.55 20.09 -10.08
C ILE A 5 6.60 20.05 -11.61
N ALA A 6 5.57 20.60 -12.24
CA ALA A 6 5.53 20.86 -13.67
C ALA A 6 5.20 22.35 -13.87
N GLU A 7 6.12 23.08 -14.45
CA GLU A 7 6.02 24.52 -14.64
C GLU A 7 6.87 24.91 -15.84
N ASP A 8 6.30 25.57 -16.83
CA ASP A 8 6.99 25.90 -18.06
C ASP A 8 7.86 27.19 -17.94
N ASP A 9 7.45 28.16 -17.10
CA ASP A 9 8.27 29.33 -16.83
C ASP A 9 9.51 29.01 -15.99
N PRO A 10 10.72 29.25 -16.50
CA PRO A 10 11.95 28.91 -15.78
C PRO A 10 12.14 29.64 -14.45
N ALA A 11 11.61 30.87 -14.32
CA ALA A 11 11.74 31.66 -13.10
C ALA A 11 10.83 31.11 -11.99
N SER A 12 9.55 30.86 -12.31
CA SER A 12 8.56 30.23 -11.42
C SER A 12 9.02 28.84 -11.01
N ARG A 13 9.51 28.04 -11.95
CA ARG A 13 10.02 26.68 -11.70
C ARG A 13 11.17 26.66 -10.69
N ARG A 14 12.17 27.55 -10.83
CA ARG A 14 13.28 27.67 -9.87
C ARG A 14 12.82 28.14 -8.50
N LEU A 15 11.86 29.07 -8.45
CA LEU A 15 11.30 29.54 -7.18
C LEU A 15 10.57 28.42 -6.44
N LEU A 16 9.77 27.62 -7.14
CA LEU A 16 9.07 26.46 -6.60
C LEU A 16 10.06 25.42 -6.07
N GLU A 17 11.05 25.04 -6.88
CA GLU A 17 12.08 24.08 -6.50
C GLU A 17 12.82 24.52 -5.24
N ALA A 18 13.32 25.77 -5.22
CA ALA A 18 14.05 26.31 -4.09
C ALA A 18 13.19 26.37 -2.82
N SER A 19 11.92 26.75 -2.94
CA SER A 19 10.99 26.82 -1.82
C SER A 19 10.69 25.46 -1.22
N LEU A 20 10.33 24.48 -2.05
CA LEU A 20 10.02 23.12 -1.63
C LEU A 20 11.23 22.40 -1.04
N THR A 21 12.40 22.56 -1.64
CA THR A 21 13.67 22.02 -1.12
C THR A 21 13.99 22.60 0.26
N ARG A 22 13.83 23.91 0.44
CA ARG A 22 14.02 24.58 1.74
C ARG A 22 13.03 24.09 2.80
N TRP A 23 11.82 23.67 2.41
CA TRP A 23 10.84 23.08 3.32
C TRP A 23 11.08 21.58 3.59
N GLY A 24 12.14 21.02 3.03
CA GLY A 24 12.57 19.62 3.31
C GLY A 24 11.95 18.56 2.41
N TYR A 25 11.41 18.93 1.26
CA TYR A 25 10.89 18.00 0.26
C TYR A 25 11.96 17.62 -0.76
N GLU A 26 11.89 16.40 -1.28
CA GLU A 26 12.63 15.94 -2.44
C GLU A 26 11.83 16.31 -3.70
N VAL A 27 12.39 17.12 -4.58
CA VAL A 27 11.65 17.71 -5.70
C VAL A 27 12.08 17.07 -7.02
N ILE A 28 11.11 16.60 -7.79
CA ILE A 28 11.27 16.19 -9.18
C ILE A 28 10.76 17.35 -10.03
N VAL A 29 11.64 17.89 -10.87
CA VAL A 29 11.37 19.09 -11.66
C VAL A 29 11.13 18.71 -13.11
N THR A 30 10.01 19.18 -13.68
CA THR A 30 9.67 19.02 -15.10
C THR A 30 9.29 20.38 -15.69
N ALA A 31 9.51 20.55 -17.00
CA ALA A 31 9.30 21.81 -17.69
C ALA A 31 7.97 21.86 -18.46
N ASP A 32 7.26 20.75 -18.55
CA ASP A 32 6.00 20.63 -19.26
C ASP A 32 5.18 19.42 -18.76
N GLY A 33 3.93 19.34 -19.18
CA GLY A 33 3.03 18.26 -18.77
C GLY A 33 3.39 16.90 -19.36
N GLN A 34 4.07 16.84 -20.50
CA GLN A 34 4.50 15.59 -21.11
C GLN A 34 5.62 14.95 -20.28
N GLN A 35 6.64 15.74 -19.92
CA GLN A 35 7.70 15.28 -19.00
C GLN A 35 7.14 14.87 -17.65
N ALA A 36 6.19 15.66 -17.11
CA ALA A 36 5.51 15.30 -15.86
C ALA A 36 4.82 13.94 -15.99
N TRP A 37 4.07 13.72 -17.05
CA TRP A 37 3.38 12.45 -17.29
C TRP A 37 4.34 11.26 -17.39
N GLU A 38 5.47 11.42 -18.08
CA GLU A 38 6.52 10.39 -18.18
C GLU A 38 7.11 10.03 -16.80
N GLN A 39 7.38 11.02 -15.95
CA GLN A 39 7.84 10.80 -14.58
C GLN A 39 6.79 10.08 -13.71
N LEU A 40 5.51 10.33 -13.96
CA LEU A 40 4.41 9.71 -13.22
C LEU A 40 4.17 8.24 -13.60
N GLN A 41 4.67 7.76 -14.73
CA GLN A 41 4.57 6.36 -15.15
C GLN A 41 5.62 5.44 -14.50
N THR A 42 6.49 5.97 -13.65
CA THR A 42 7.49 5.19 -12.93
C THR A 42 6.84 4.26 -11.89
N PRO A 43 7.51 3.17 -11.46
CA PRO A 43 6.95 2.23 -10.49
C PRO A 43 6.56 2.87 -9.14
N HIS A 44 7.26 3.95 -8.75
CA HIS A 44 7.03 4.69 -7.51
C HIS A 44 6.85 6.18 -7.77
N PRO A 45 5.69 6.58 -8.32
CA PRO A 45 5.45 7.98 -8.65
C PRO A 45 5.38 8.84 -7.39
N PRO A 46 5.75 10.14 -7.49
CA PRO A 46 5.59 11.08 -6.40
C PRO A 46 4.12 11.20 -6.01
N PRO A 47 3.81 11.17 -4.71
CA PRO A 47 2.43 11.18 -4.24
C PRO A 47 1.81 12.58 -4.11
N LEU A 48 2.60 13.64 -4.29
CA LEU A 48 2.14 15.03 -4.32
C LEU A 48 2.65 15.69 -5.59
N LEU A 49 1.75 16.35 -6.31
CA LEU A 49 2.00 17.00 -7.58
C LEU A 49 1.64 18.47 -7.46
N ILE A 50 2.48 19.34 -8.03
CA ILE A 50 2.21 20.76 -8.23
C ILE A 50 2.34 21.02 -9.72
N LEU A 51 1.24 21.33 -10.39
CA LEU A 51 1.17 21.42 -11.83
C LEU A 51 0.71 22.81 -12.23
N ASP A 52 1.44 23.46 -13.12
CA ASP A 52 0.90 24.63 -13.79
C ASP A 52 -0.30 24.24 -14.64
N TRP A 53 -1.31 25.07 -14.63
CA TRP A 53 -2.53 24.87 -15.42
C TRP A 53 -2.24 24.83 -16.91
N LEU A 54 -1.53 25.84 -17.41
CA LEU A 54 -1.22 26.00 -18.83
C LEU A 54 0.26 25.71 -19.08
N MET A 55 0.52 24.68 -19.85
CA MET A 55 1.87 24.29 -20.27
C MET A 55 1.87 23.90 -21.74
N PRO A 56 3.00 24.07 -22.46
CA PRO A 56 3.13 23.58 -23.83
C PRO A 56 2.88 22.07 -23.94
N GLY A 57 2.16 21.69 -24.99
CA GLY A 57 1.92 20.28 -25.34
C GLY A 57 0.83 19.62 -24.50
N MET A 58 0.98 19.47 -23.20
CA MET A 58 -0.01 18.89 -22.31
C MET A 58 -0.26 19.81 -21.12
N ASP A 59 -1.48 20.25 -20.96
CA ASP A 59 -1.90 21.10 -19.85
C ASP A 59 -1.91 20.33 -18.51
N GLY A 60 -1.73 21.05 -17.39
CA GLY A 60 -1.81 20.46 -16.06
C GLY A 60 -3.15 19.81 -15.74
N ILE A 61 -4.23 20.35 -16.30
CA ILE A 61 -5.58 19.75 -16.23
C ILE A 61 -5.63 18.36 -16.89
N ASP A 62 -4.95 18.18 -18.02
CA ASP A 62 -4.92 16.89 -18.70
C ASP A 62 -4.08 15.87 -17.96
N VAL A 63 -2.98 16.33 -17.33
CA VAL A 63 -2.20 15.51 -16.40
C VAL A 63 -3.08 15.06 -15.22
N CYS A 64 -3.88 15.97 -14.63
CA CYS A 64 -4.84 15.67 -13.58
C CYS A 64 -5.80 14.54 -14.00
N ARG A 65 -6.50 14.72 -15.12
CA ARG A 65 -7.48 13.74 -15.63
C ARG A 65 -6.84 12.36 -15.84
N LYS A 66 -5.65 12.33 -16.45
CA LYS A 66 -4.89 11.08 -16.65
C LYS A 66 -4.48 10.44 -15.32
N ALA A 67 -4.04 11.24 -14.35
CA ALA A 67 -3.66 10.73 -13.03
C ALA A 67 -4.84 10.07 -12.32
N ARG A 68 -6.05 10.63 -12.39
CA ARG A 68 -7.24 10.08 -11.71
C ARG A 68 -7.73 8.75 -12.27
N VAL A 69 -7.47 8.46 -13.54
CA VAL A 69 -7.80 7.15 -14.14
C VAL A 69 -6.66 6.15 -14.01
N HIS A 70 -5.44 6.59 -13.69
CA HIS A 70 -4.28 5.72 -13.57
C HIS A 70 -4.23 5.05 -12.19
N LYS A 71 -4.10 3.72 -12.13
CA LYS A 71 -4.20 2.90 -10.91
C LYS A 71 -3.32 3.41 -9.75
N ASN A 72 -2.07 3.79 -10.04
CA ASN A 72 -1.08 4.15 -9.01
C ASN A 72 -1.09 5.64 -8.65
N LEU A 73 -1.90 6.46 -9.33
CA LEU A 73 -1.95 7.92 -9.17
C LEU A 73 -3.30 8.43 -8.67
N ARG A 74 -4.31 7.57 -8.58
CA ARG A 74 -5.66 7.97 -8.16
C ARG A 74 -5.69 8.68 -6.81
N THR A 75 -4.77 8.34 -5.93
CA THR A 75 -4.65 8.91 -4.58
C THR A 75 -3.55 9.97 -4.47
N ALA A 76 -2.88 10.33 -5.57
CA ALA A 76 -1.93 11.42 -5.55
C ALA A 76 -2.63 12.74 -5.21
N HIS A 77 -2.04 13.56 -4.34
CA HIS A 77 -2.55 14.87 -4.02
C HIS A 77 -2.05 15.88 -5.07
N ILE A 78 -2.97 16.54 -5.76
CA ILE A 78 -2.67 17.42 -6.90
C ILE A 78 -3.07 18.86 -6.59
N ILE A 79 -2.10 19.77 -6.63
CA ILE A 79 -2.29 21.20 -6.51
C ILE A 79 -2.06 21.83 -7.90
N LEU A 80 -3.06 22.54 -8.42
CA LEU A 80 -2.93 23.29 -9.65
C LEU A 80 -2.44 24.73 -9.37
N LEU A 81 -1.44 25.19 -10.13
CA LEU A 81 -1.06 26.60 -10.16
C LEU A 81 -1.76 27.26 -11.34
N THR A 82 -2.41 28.37 -11.13
CA THR A 82 -3.17 29.04 -12.18
C THR A 82 -3.03 30.54 -12.17
N SER A 83 -2.84 31.17 -13.32
CA SER A 83 -3.00 32.61 -13.51
C SER A 83 -4.47 33.02 -13.66
N ARG A 84 -5.39 32.07 -13.76
CA ARG A 84 -6.83 32.26 -13.91
C ARG A 84 -7.49 32.23 -12.55
N GLY A 85 -8.14 33.32 -12.16
CA GLY A 85 -8.82 33.47 -10.87
C GLY A 85 -10.35 33.45 -10.98
N GLY A 86 -10.87 33.04 -12.15
CA GLY A 86 -12.30 32.98 -12.39
C GLY A 86 -12.96 31.82 -11.65
N LYS A 87 -14.21 32.02 -11.21
CA LYS A 87 -14.99 30.99 -10.51
C LYS A 87 -15.17 29.71 -11.38
N ASP A 88 -15.34 29.92 -12.69
CA ASP A 88 -15.52 28.82 -13.65
C ASP A 88 -14.24 28.01 -13.85
N ASP A 89 -13.09 28.67 -13.88
CA ASP A 89 -11.77 27.99 -13.97
C ASP A 89 -11.52 27.14 -12.73
N LEU A 90 -11.87 27.65 -11.55
CA LEU A 90 -11.77 26.92 -10.30
C LEU A 90 -12.57 25.61 -10.32
N VAL A 91 -13.83 25.71 -10.73
CA VAL A 91 -14.72 24.54 -10.83
C VAL A 91 -14.15 23.52 -11.82
N GLN A 92 -13.66 23.98 -12.98
CA GLN A 92 -13.06 23.12 -13.99
C GLN A 92 -11.82 22.35 -13.46
N GLY A 93 -10.96 23.02 -12.67
CA GLY A 93 -9.77 22.40 -12.07
C GLY A 93 -10.13 21.28 -11.08
N LEU A 94 -11.10 21.54 -10.21
CA LEU A 94 -11.59 20.56 -9.23
C LEU A 94 -12.32 19.40 -9.90
N GLU A 95 -13.15 19.66 -10.91
CA GLU A 95 -13.83 18.63 -11.70
C GLU A 95 -12.84 17.75 -12.50
N ALA A 96 -11.71 18.31 -12.92
CA ALA A 96 -10.63 17.55 -13.54
C ALA A 96 -9.90 16.62 -12.55
N GLY A 97 -10.17 16.79 -11.25
CA GLY A 97 -9.64 15.95 -10.19
C GLY A 97 -8.45 16.56 -9.43
N ALA A 98 -8.22 17.87 -9.51
CA ALA A 98 -7.32 18.53 -8.58
C ALA A 98 -7.89 18.53 -7.16
N ASP A 99 -7.04 18.41 -6.16
CA ASP A 99 -7.43 18.47 -4.74
C ASP A 99 -7.39 19.92 -4.20
N ASP A 100 -6.56 20.73 -4.81
CA ASP A 100 -6.40 22.13 -4.43
C ASP A 100 -5.87 22.98 -5.61
N TYR A 101 -5.89 24.28 -5.47
CA TYR A 101 -5.34 25.22 -6.44
C TYR A 101 -4.70 26.42 -5.75
N VAL A 102 -3.76 27.08 -6.43
CA VAL A 102 -3.09 28.29 -5.99
C VAL A 102 -3.00 29.26 -7.16
N THR A 103 -3.40 30.50 -6.92
CA THR A 103 -3.35 31.55 -7.97
C THR A 103 -1.95 32.15 -8.10
N LYS A 104 -1.51 32.40 -9.32
CA LYS A 104 -0.27 33.15 -9.62
C LYS A 104 -0.54 34.65 -9.70
N PRO A 105 0.33 35.51 -9.17
CA PRO A 105 1.54 35.17 -8.41
C PRO A 105 1.18 34.60 -7.03
N PHE A 106 1.78 33.49 -6.66
CA PHE A 106 1.48 32.82 -5.39
C PHE A 106 2.30 33.40 -4.22
N ASP A 107 1.65 33.49 -3.09
CA ASP A 107 2.33 33.74 -1.81
C ASP A 107 3.04 32.47 -1.33
N PRO A 108 4.35 32.52 -1.00
CA PRO A 108 5.08 31.35 -0.53
C PRO A 108 4.51 30.72 0.74
N GLU A 109 3.95 31.49 1.66
CA GLU A 109 3.36 30.94 2.89
C GLU A 109 2.00 30.29 2.62
N GLU A 110 1.20 30.82 1.67
CA GLU A 110 -0.02 30.15 1.19
C GLU A 110 0.33 28.81 0.54
N LEU A 111 1.26 28.80 -0.40
CA LEU A 111 1.69 27.55 -1.05
C LEU A 111 2.21 26.53 -0.04
N LYS A 112 3.02 26.98 0.93
CA LYS A 112 3.55 26.12 2.00
C LYS A 112 2.44 25.50 2.82
N ALA A 113 1.42 26.27 3.20
CA ALA A 113 0.28 25.77 3.96
C ALA A 113 -0.47 24.66 3.19
N ARG A 114 -0.73 24.87 1.88
CA ARG A 114 -1.41 23.90 1.02
C ARG A 114 -0.58 22.63 0.80
N VAL A 115 0.70 22.78 0.55
CA VAL A 115 1.63 21.64 0.44
C VAL A 115 1.68 20.86 1.74
N HIS A 116 1.66 21.54 2.89
CA HIS A 116 1.62 20.88 4.19
C HIS A 116 0.32 20.08 4.38
N VAL A 117 -0.83 20.64 4.02
CA VAL A 117 -2.12 19.95 4.05
C VAL A 117 -2.08 18.73 3.13
N GLY A 118 -1.64 18.88 1.88
CA GLY A 118 -1.51 17.78 0.92
C GLY A 118 -0.58 16.68 1.41
N SER A 119 0.56 17.05 2.00
CA SER A 119 1.51 16.08 2.56
C SER A 119 0.90 15.26 3.70
N ARG A 120 0.08 15.89 4.53
CA ARG A 120 -0.65 15.23 5.63
C ARG A 120 -1.73 14.28 5.10
N VAL A 121 -2.46 14.66 4.06
CA VAL A 121 -3.44 13.78 3.38
C VAL A 121 -2.76 12.54 2.83
N VAL A 122 -1.68 12.71 2.08
CA VAL A 122 -0.88 11.60 1.53
C VAL A 122 -0.38 10.66 2.64
N GLN A 123 0.09 11.22 3.75
CA GLN A 123 0.59 10.42 4.87
C GLN A 123 -0.53 9.61 5.54
N LEU A 124 -1.71 10.21 5.74
CA LEU A 124 -2.87 9.52 6.30
C LEU A 124 -3.35 8.39 5.39
N GLN A 125 -3.39 8.62 4.07
CA GLN A 125 -3.77 7.59 3.09
C GLN A 125 -2.82 6.40 3.11
N ARG A 126 -1.50 6.64 3.21
CA ARG A 126 -0.49 5.57 3.35
C ARG A 126 -0.70 4.78 4.63
N THR A 127 -0.82 5.48 5.75
CA THR A 127 -1.06 4.81 7.04
C THR A 127 -2.33 3.96 7.01
N LEU A 128 -3.40 4.46 6.39
CA LEU A 128 -4.63 3.69 6.23
C LEU A 128 -4.43 2.45 5.37
N ALA A 129 -3.74 2.58 4.23
CA ALA A 129 -3.44 1.44 3.35
C ALA A 129 -2.62 0.37 4.07
N ASP A 130 -1.60 0.76 4.83
CA ASP A 130 -0.77 -0.16 5.63
C ASP A 130 -1.62 -0.89 6.69
N ARG A 131 -2.52 -0.17 7.38
CA ARG A 131 -3.44 -0.77 8.37
C ARG A 131 -4.43 -1.74 7.75
N VAL A 132 -4.98 -1.42 6.59
CA VAL A 132 -5.87 -2.34 5.85
C VAL A 132 -5.12 -3.63 5.51
N GLN A 133 -3.91 -3.52 5.00
CA GLN A 133 -3.08 -4.67 4.66
C GLN A 133 -2.73 -5.54 5.88
N GLU A 134 -2.38 -4.92 7.02
CA GLU A 134 -2.15 -5.62 8.29
C GLU A 134 -3.40 -6.40 8.75
N LEU A 135 -4.57 -5.76 8.69
CA LEU A 135 -5.84 -6.38 9.09
C LEU A 135 -6.24 -7.53 8.16
N GLU A 136 -6.09 -7.37 6.85
CA GLU A 136 -6.35 -8.44 5.88
C GLU A 136 -5.44 -9.64 6.10
N ALA A 137 -4.16 -9.40 6.38
CA ALA A 137 -3.21 -10.46 6.72
C ALA A 137 -3.57 -11.19 8.03
N ALA A 138 -4.02 -10.45 9.05
CA ALA A 138 -4.47 -11.03 10.32
C ALA A 138 -5.74 -11.88 10.14
N LEU A 139 -6.74 -11.38 9.42
CA LEU A 139 -7.98 -12.11 9.11
C LEU A 139 -7.73 -13.37 8.27
N SER A 140 -6.76 -13.31 7.35
CA SER A 140 -6.39 -14.48 6.54
C SER A 140 -5.78 -15.58 7.39
N ARG A 141 -4.97 -15.25 8.41
CA ARG A 141 -4.42 -16.21 9.36
C ARG A 141 -5.51 -16.85 10.23
N GLU A 142 -6.49 -16.07 10.67
CA GLU A 142 -7.61 -16.57 11.48
C GLU A 142 -8.50 -17.52 10.68
N LYS A 143 -8.79 -17.22 9.41
CA LYS A 143 -9.63 -18.06 8.53
C LYS A 143 -9.04 -19.45 8.26
N LEU A 144 -7.73 -19.61 8.28
CA LEU A 144 -7.06 -20.89 8.05
C LEU A 144 -7.41 -21.97 9.08
N LEU A 145 -7.87 -21.56 10.29
CA LEU A 145 -8.26 -22.48 11.37
C LEU A 145 -9.78 -22.63 11.53
N GLN A 146 -10.61 -21.87 10.80
CA GLN A 146 -12.07 -21.84 10.93
C GLN A 146 -12.83 -22.64 9.87
N GLY A 147 -12.16 -23.35 8.99
CA GLY A 147 -12.78 -24.12 7.91
C GLY A 147 -12.91 -25.63 8.22
N LEU A 148 -13.79 -26.31 7.48
CA LEU A 148 -13.80 -27.76 7.40
C LEU A 148 -12.56 -28.22 6.62
N LEU A 149 -11.57 -28.76 7.32
CA LEU A 149 -10.40 -29.34 6.67
C LEU A 149 -10.79 -30.70 6.06
N PRO A 150 -10.65 -30.88 4.76
CA PRO A 150 -10.94 -32.16 4.11
C PRO A 150 -9.87 -33.18 4.54
N ILE A 151 -10.26 -34.07 5.46
CA ILE A 151 -9.39 -35.11 5.99
C ILE A 151 -9.72 -36.46 5.37
N CYS A 152 -8.69 -37.21 5.00
CA CYS A 152 -8.87 -38.59 4.56
C CYS A 152 -9.37 -39.47 5.72
N CYS A 153 -10.51 -40.09 5.54
CA CYS A 153 -11.10 -40.97 6.58
C CYS A 153 -10.21 -42.18 6.92
N TYR A 154 -9.33 -42.59 5.98
CA TYR A 154 -8.46 -43.76 6.14
C TYR A 154 -7.09 -43.39 6.75
N CYS A 155 -6.29 -42.53 6.08
CA CYS A 155 -4.93 -42.22 6.52
C CYS A 155 -4.79 -40.90 7.29
N LYS A 156 -5.89 -40.17 7.52
CA LYS A 156 -5.99 -38.92 8.30
C LYS A 156 -5.17 -37.74 7.72
N LYS A 157 -4.64 -37.83 6.48
CA LYS A 157 -4.01 -36.71 5.82
C LYS A 157 -5.02 -35.61 5.48
N ILE A 158 -4.59 -34.36 5.50
CA ILE A 158 -5.36 -33.19 5.10
C ILE A 158 -5.07 -32.88 3.62
N ARG A 159 -6.10 -32.54 2.88
CA ARG A 159 -6.00 -32.06 1.50
C ARG A 159 -5.97 -30.54 1.48
N ASP A 160 -4.93 -29.95 0.87
CA ASP A 160 -4.82 -28.50 0.65
C ASP A 160 -5.67 -28.02 -0.54
N ASP A 161 -5.68 -26.71 -0.76
CA ASP A 161 -6.41 -26.06 -1.86
C ASP A 161 -5.83 -26.40 -3.25
N SER A 162 -4.60 -26.91 -3.31
CA SER A 162 -3.93 -27.38 -4.52
C SER A 162 -4.16 -28.89 -4.78
N ASN A 163 -5.03 -29.54 -4.00
CA ASN A 163 -5.35 -30.96 -4.04
C ASN A 163 -4.20 -31.92 -3.63
N TYR A 164 -3.19 -31.46 -2.91
CA TYR A 164 -2.16 -32.32 -2.34
C TYR A 164 -2.54 -32.78 -0.92
N TRP A 165 -2.06 -33.98 -0.54
CA TRP A 165 -2.35 -34.59 0.74
C TRP A 165 -1.14 -34.49 1.68
N HIS A 166 -1.29 -33.77 2.79
CA HIS A 166 -0.25 -33.54 3.80
C HIS A 166 -0.53 -34.29 5.09
N GLN A 167 0.50 -34.60 5.87
CA GLN A 167 0.33 -35.01 7.25
C GLN A 167 -0.29 -33.86 8.06
N VAL A 168 -1.13 -34.18 9.04
CA VAL A 168 -1.84 -33.16 9.85
C VAL A 168 -0.85 -32.22 10.51
N GLU A 169 0.22 -32.77 11.07
CA GLU A 169 1.26 -32.03 11.78
C GLU A 169 1.98 -31.04 10.87
N ASN A 170 2.32 -31.45 9.65
CA ASN A 170 2.98 -30.59 8.68
C ASN A 170 2.04 -29.47 8.24
N TYR A 171 0.82 -29.82 7.85
CA TYR A 171 -0.17 -28.83 7.42
C TYR A 171 -0.44 -27.77 8.49
N VAL A 172 -0.65 -28.20 9.75
CA VAL A 172 -0.93 -27.28 10.85
C VAL A 172 0.29 -26.42 11.20
N SER A 173 1.51 -27.00 11.18
CA SER A 173 2.74 -26.24 11.44
C SER A 173 3.06 -25.18 10.35
N GLU A 174 2.65 -25.43 9.11
CA GLU A 174 2.83 -24.48 7.99
C GLU A 174 1.80 -23.35 8.00
N HIS A 175 0.59 -23.63 8.58
CA HIS A 175 -0.54 -22.69 8.51
C HIS A 175 -0.89 -22.05 9.87
N ALA A 176 -0.27 -22.50 10.97
CA ALA A 176 -0.47 -21.93 12.31
C ALA A 176 0.86 -21.87 13.07
N ASP A 177 0.98 -20.92 13.98
CA ASP A 177 2.17 -20.80 14.85
C ASP A 177 2.08 -21.81 16.01
N VAL A 178 2.11 -23.10 15.67
CA VAL A 178 2.08 -24.20 16.62
C VAL A 178 3.22 -25.17 16.38
N ARG A 179 3.73 -25.77 17.47
CA ARG A 179 4.74 -26.82 17.43
C ARG A 179 4.18 -28.08 18.07
N PHE A 180 4.36 -29.21 17.42
CA PHE A 180 3.96 -30.51 17.96
C PHE A 180 5.07 -31.05 18.83
N SER A 181 4.69 -31.48 20.05
CA SER A 181 5.51 -32.37 20.90
C SER A 181 4.99 -33.79 20.78
N HIS A 182 5.88 -34.76 20.64
CA HIS A 182 5.50 -36.16 20.51
C HIS A 182 5.48 -36.82 21.89
N SER A 183 4.35 -37.40 22.21
CA SER A 183 4.17 -38.24 23.41
C SER A 183 3.22 -39.40 23.09
N VAL A 184 3.23 -40.45 23.90
CA VAL A 184 2.35 -41.59 23.74
C VAL A 184 1.19 -41.43 24.71
N CYS A 185 -0.05 -41.45 24.21
CA CYS A 185 -1.22 -41.39 25.08
C CYS A 185 -1.39 -42.69 25.91
N PRO A 186 -2.10 -42.62 27.05
CA PRO A 186 -2.26 -43.79 27.94
C PRO A 186 -2.81 -45.04 27.25
N GLU A 187 -3.78 -44.87 26.34
CA GLU A 187 -4.36 -46.00 25.60
C GLU A 187 -3.34 -46.64 24.63
N CYS A 188 -2.56 -45.84 23.91
CA CYS A 188 -1.50 -46.35 23.03
C CYS A 188 -0.36 -46.96 23.83
N THR A 189 -0.03 -46.41 25.00
CA THR A 189 0.97 -46.98 25.90
C THR A 189 0.53 -48.38 26.36
N SER A 190 -0.75 -48.56 26.72
CA SER A 190 -1.29 -49.84 27.13
C SER A 190 -1.28 -50.88 25.99
N LYS A 191 -1.63 -50.45 24.76
CA LYS A 191 -1.55 -51.32 23.58
C LYS A 191 -0.12 -51.72 23.27
N PHE A 192 0.80 -50.75 23.22
CA PHE A 192 2.21 -50.99 22.96
C PHE A 192 2.84 -51.98 23.93
N ARG A 193 2.55 -51.81 25.24
CA ARG A 193 3.00 -52.76 26.29
C ARG A 193 2.47 -54.16 26.04
N LYS A 194 1.19 -54.27 25.73
CA LYS A 194 0.57 -55.59 25.46
C LYS A 194 1.17 -56.27 24.23
N ASP A 195 1.43 -55.50 23.18
CA ASP A 195 2.03 -56.01 21.92
C ASP A 195 3.49 -56.42 22.11
N MET A 196 4.21 -55.75 23.02
CA MET A 196 5.62 -56.03 23.36
C MET A 196 5.77 -57.06 24.50
N GLY A 197 4.69 -57.57 25.09
CA GLY A 197 4.72 -58.54 26.18
C GLY A 197 5.30 -58.00 27.50
N LEU A 198 5.27 -56.66 27.70
CA LEU A 198 5.81 -55.99 28.88
C LEU A 198 4.75 -55.95 30.01
N THR A 199 5.16 -56.28 31.24
CA THR A 199 4.32 -56.20 32.44
C THR A 199 4.33 -54.81 33.08
N GLU A 200 3.44 -54.52 34.03
CA GLU A 200 3.29 -53.18 34.65
C GLU A 200 4.52 -52.72 35.43
N ASP A 201 5.46 -53.61 35.75
CA ASP A 201 6.67 -53.31 36.53
C ASP A 201 7.84 -52.74 35.69
N ASP A 202 7.75 -52.80 34.36
CA ASP A 202 8.79 -52.31 33.44
C ASP A 202 8.63 -50.80 33.08
N SER A 203 8.30 -49.96 34.03
CA SER A 203 8.20 -48.52 33.80
C SER A 203 9.58 -47.86 33.85
N PRO A 204 10.07 -47.22 32.80
CA PRO A 204 11.19 -46.30 32.93
C PRO A 204 10.75 -45.14 33.83
N LYS A 205 11.41 -44.94 34.95
CA LYS A 205 11.30 -43.74 35.76
C LYS A 205 11.82 -42.56 34.92
N ILE A 206 10.89 -41.72 34.42
CA ILE A 206 11.21 -40.41 33.81
C ILE A 206 11.24 -39.38 34.94
#